data_fc4e4e137f6b8d4b05e4cbccddde425e
#
_entry.id   fc4e4e137f6b8d4b05e4cbccddde425e
#
_cell.length_a   1.000
_cell.length_b   1.000
_cell.length_c   1.000
_cell.angle_alpha   90.00
_cell.angle_beta   90.00
_cell.angle_gamma   90.00
#
_symmetry.space_group_name_H-M   'P 1'
#
loop_
_entity.id
_entity.type
_entity.pdbx_description
1 polymer ?
#
loop_
_entity_poly.entity_id
_entity_poly.type
_entity_poly.pdbx_seq_one_letter_code
_entity_poly.pdbx_strand_id
1 'polypeptide(L)'
;MAELPIHLEERPNAEFMSPTGKVPFLKLQNVIVPEFIPIVDFVAKKGVRLSSGLTDAQRADMFAHIALIEEVLKNAELYIIWLEDSTYSEVTRRRYGSVYLWPLNQILPTLKRREVSRHLAALGWKEKSLDAVADAVDSCFKSLSSKLAHNECFMGDFPTELDALAFGHLYTILTTELPNMDLANSMRKYPNLTDFCRRIDQKYFTAN
;
A
#
# COMPACT_ATOMS: atom_id res chain seq x y z
N MET A 1 -4.33 -1.58 -15.93
CA MET A 1 -5.40 -0.58 -15.76
C MET A 1 -5.20 0.64 -16.66
N ALA A 2 -4.12 1.38 -16.53
CA ALA A 2 -3.87 2.59 -17.36
C ALA A 2 -3.17 2.31 -18.71
N GLU A 3 -2.77 1.09 -18.97
CA GLU A 3 -2.09 0.63 -20.22
C GLU A 3 -0.89 1.51 -20.63
N LEU A 4 -0.17 2.00 -19.64
CA LEU A 4 1.01 2.81 -19.88
C LEU A 4 2.20 1.91 -20.24
N PRO A 5 3.06 2.30 -21.19
CA PRO A 5 4.28 1.58 -21.53
C PRO A 5 5.35 1.80 -20.44
N ILE A 6 5.17 1.14 -19.31
CA ILE A 6 6.05 1.24 -18.14
C ILE A 6 6.96 0.01 -18.12
N HIS A 7 8.25 0.23 -17.94
CA HIS A 7 9.19 -0.84 -17.58
C HIS A 7 9.30 -0.90 -16.06
N LEU A 8 8.93 -2.05 -15.47
CA LEU A 8 9.08 -2.29 -14.05
C LEU A 8 10.51 -2.75 -13.76
N GLU A 9 11.18 -2.04 -12.88
CA GLU A 9 12.54 -2.36 -12.46
C GLU A 9 12.57 -2.55 -10.94
N GLU A 10 12.83 -3.79 -10.53
CA GLU A 10 13.04 -4.12 -9.12
C GLU A 10 14.51 -3.88 -8.74
N ARG A 11 14.72 -3.08 -7.70
CA ARG A 11 16.06 -2.79 -7.19
C ARG A 11 16.13 -2.93 -5.67
N PRO A 12 17.14 -3.63 -5.17
CA PRO A 12 17.48 -3.56 -3.75
C PRO A 12 17.77 -2.09 -3.39
N ASN A 13 17.29 -1.65 -2.24
CA ASN A 13 17.53 -0.29 -1.73
C ASN A 13 16.97 0.84 -2.62
N ALA A 14 15.92 0.57 -3.40
CA ALA A 14 15.26 1.56 -4.26
C ALA A 14 14.84 2.84 -3.48
N GLU A 15 14.57 2.71 -2.18
CA GLU A 15 14.23 3.84 -1.31
C GLU A 15 15.30 4.95 -1.30
N PHE A 16 16.61 4.60 -1.41
CA PHE A 16 17.69 5.59 -1.48
C PHE A 16 17.77 6.32 -2.82
N MET A 17 17.09 5.82 -3.84
CA MET A 17 16.98 6.48 -5.14
C MET A 17 15.80 7.45 -5.21
N SER A 18 14.87 7.34 -4.26
CA SER A 18 13.69 8.21 -4.16
C SER A 18 14.00 9.48 -3.39
N PRO A 19 13.59 10.68 -3.87
CA PRO A 19 13.76 11.94 -3.14
C PRO A 19 13.10 11.96 -1.76
N THR A 20 12.05 11.17 -1.56
CA THR A 20 11.30 11.06 -0.30
C THR A 20 11.72 9.86 0.55
N GLY A 21 12.64 9.03 0.06
CA GLY A 21 13.00 7.77 0.72
C GLY A 21 11.89 6.71 0.69
N LYS A 22 10.88 6.89 -0.16
CA LYS A 22 9.73 5.98 -0.27
C LYS A 22 9.62 5.37 -1.67
N VAL A 23 9.05 4.18 -1.73
CA VAL A 23 8.71 3.45 -2.95
C VAL A 23 7.19 3.23 -3.00
N PRO A 24 6.58 3.08 -4.16
CA PRO A 24 7.17 3.16 -5.50
C PRO A 24 7.50 4.59 -5.95
N PHE A 25 8.36 4.73 -6.94
CA PHE A 25 8.56 5.99 -7.66
C PHE A 25 8.64 5.75 -9.17
N LEU A 26 8.18 6.74 -9.94
CA LEU A 26 8.28 6.75 -11.39
C LEU A 26 9.53 7.54 -11.81
N LYS A 27 10.38 6.95 -12.67
CA LYS A 27 11.53 7.63 -13.24
C LYS A 27 11.30 7.88 -14.73
N LEU A 28 11.41 9.12 -15.15
CA LEU A 28 11.32 9.53 -16.56
C LEU A 28 12.51 10.43 -16.88
N GLN A 29 13.49 9.90 -17.60
CA GLN A 29 14.73 10.63 -17.90
C GLN A 29 15.35 11.23 -16.62
N ASN A 30 15.27 12.55 -16.45
CA ASN A 30 15.82 13.29 -15.30
C ASN A 30 14.77 13.63 -14.22
N VAL A 31 13.51 13.19 -14.39
CA VAL A 31 12.44 13.46 -13.42
C VAL A 31 12.15 12.20 -12.62
N ILE A 32 12.12 12.33 -11.30
CA ILE A 32 11.68 11.28 -10.38
C ILE A 32 10.42 11.77 -9.68
N VAL A 33 9.35 11.00 -9.79
CA VAL A 33 8.05 11.28 -9.17
C VAL A 33 7.79 10.19 -8.14
N PRO A 34 7.96 10.48 -6.85
CA PRO A 34 7.75 9.52 -5.78
C PRO A 34 6.29 9.50 -5.32
N GLU A 35 5.89 8.38 -4.72
CA GLU A 35 4.60 8.16 -4.06
C GLU A 35 3.39 8.17 -5.00
N PHE A 36 2.29 7.56 -4.53
CA PHE A 36 1.13 7.26 -5.37
C PHE A 36 0.44 8.50 -5.94
N ILE A 37 0.06 9.47 -5.10
CA ILE A 37 -0.70 10.65 -5.56
C ILE A 37 0.09 11.51 -6.55
N PRO A 38 1.37 11.88 -6.30
CA PRO A 38 2.17 12.58 -7.30
C PRO A 38 2.34 11.83 -8.62
N ILE A 39 2.43 10.49 -8.58
CA ILE A 39 2.48 9.66 -9.80
C ILE A 39 1.17 9.79 -10.58
N VAL A 40 0.02 9.66 -9.90
CA VAL A 40 -1.31 9.84 -10.50
C VAL A 40 -1.44 11.22 -11.16
N ASP A 41 -1.06 12.27 -10.45
CA ASP A 41 -1.11 13.65 -10.98
C ASP A 41 -0.19 13.84 -12.18
N PHE A 42 1.00 13.25 -12.14
CA PHE A 42 1.94 13.31 -13.26
C PHE A 42 1.39 12.62 -14.49
N VAL A 43 0.82 11.43 -14.31
CA VAL A 43 0.20 10.63 -15.39
C VAL A 43 -1.03 11.35 -15.95
N ALA A 44 -1.83 11.97 -15.10
CA ALA A 44 -2.99 12.78 -15.52
C ALA A 44 -2.57 13.98 -16.40
N LYS A 45 -1.45 14.64 -16.08
CA LYS A 45 -0.89 15.71 -16.93
C LYS A 45 -0.39 15.21 -18.28
N LYS A 46 -0.14 13.92 -18.43
CA LYS A 46 0.19 13.26 -19.71
C LYS A 46 -1.05 12.76 -20.48
N GLY A 47 -2.25 13.10 -20.01
CA GLY A 47 -3.51 12.80 -20.69
C GLY A 47 -4.17 11.49 -20.27
N VAL A 48 -3.61 10.75 -19.29
CA VAL A 48 -4.18 9.48 -18.83
C VAL A 48 -4.73 9.65 -17.41
N ARG A 49 -6.05 9.58 -17.27
CA ARG A 49 -6.75 9.64 -15.99
C ARG A 49 -7.81 8.56 -15.95
N LEU A 50 -7.71 7.60 -15.02
CA LEU A 50 -8.69 6.53 -14.88
C LEU A 50 -10.05 7.06 -14.43
N SER A 51 -10.06 8.07 -13.56
CA SER A 51 -11.26 8.73 -13.04
C SER A 51 -11.86 9.81 -13.94
N SER A 52 -11.53 9.85 -15.24
CA SER A 52 -11.99 10.91 -16.16
C SER A 52 -13.52 10.95 -16.31
N GLY A 53 -14.20 9.80 -16.21
CA GLY A 53 -15.66 9.69 -16.32
C GLY A 53 -16.44 9.98 -15.04
N LEU A 54 -15.75 10.27 -13.91
CA LEU A 54 -16.42 10.53 -12.63
C LEU A 54 -16.92 11.98 -12.53
N THR A 55 -18.08 12.16 -11.92
CA THR A 55 -18.55 13.48 -11.45
C THR A 55 -17.66 14.00 -10.33
N ASP A 56 -17.74 15.30 -10.03
CA ASP A 56 -16.95 15.91 -8.95
C ASP A 56 -17.29 15.30 -7.58
N ALA A 57 -18.56 14.97 -7.32
CA ALA A 57 -18.98 14.30 -6.10
C ALA A 57 -18.37 12.88 -5.98
N GLN A 58 -18.40 12.10 -7.07
CA GLN A 58 -17.79 10.79 -7.10
C GLN A 58 -16.28 10.86 -6.94
N ARG A 59 -15.64 11.85 -7.52
CA ARG A 59 -14.20 12.09 -7.40
C ARG A 59 -13.82 12.47 -5.96
N ALA A 60 -14.60 13.31 -5.30
CA ALA A 60 -14.40 13.64 -3.90
C ALA A 60 -14.53 12.41 -2.99
N ASP A 61 -15.55 11.57 -3.24
CA ASP A 61 -15.74 10.30 -2.53
C ASP A 61 -14.57 9.32 -2.78
N MET A 62 -14.09 9.20 -4.03
CA MET A 62 -12.90 8.42 -4.37
C MET A 62 -11.67 8.88 -3.57
N PHE A 63 -11.41 10.18 -3.51
CA PHE A 63 -10.27 10.72 -2.76
C PHE A 63 -10.41 10.53 -1.26
N ALA A 64 -11.63 10.57 -0.71
CA ALA A 64 -11.86 10.25 0.70
C ALA A 64 -11.46 8.81 1.04
N HIS A 65 -11.78 7.84 0.17
CA HIS A 65 -11.36 6.44 0.36
C HIS A 65 -9.86 6.24 0.12
N ILE A 66 -9.25 6.95 -0.83
CA ILE A 66 -7.79 6.97 -0.99
C ILE A 66 -7.12 7.46 0.30
N ALA A 67 -7.60 8.57 0.87
CA ALA A 67 -7.08 9.11 2.12
C ALA A 67 -7.26 8.12 3.29
N LEU A 68 -8.39 7.41 3.35
CA LEU A 68 -8.63 6.37 4.36
C LEU A 68 -7.60 5.23 4.26
N ILE A 69 -7.28 4.75 3.05
CA ILE A 69 -6.27 3.71 2.83
C ILE A 69 -4.88 4.22 3.25
N GLU A 70 -4.49 5.40 2.79
CA GLU A 70 -3.19 6.00 3.12
C GLU A 70 -3.03 6.26 4.63
N GLU A 71 -4.08 6.67 5.32
CA GLU A 71 -4.04 6.94 6.76
C GLU A 71 -4.12 5.67 7.60
N VAL A 72 -4.92 4.67 7.20
CA VAL A 72 -5.16 3.50 8.04
C VAL A 72 -4.31 2.31 7.60
N LEU A 73 -4.46 1.82 6.37
CA LEU A 73 -3.79 0.58 5.97
C LEU A 73 -2.28 0.76 5.89
N LYS A 74 -1.80 1.83 5.28
CA LYS A 74 -0.36 2.10 5.17
C LYS A 74 0.31 2.22 6.55
N ASN A 75 -0.32 2.92 7.50
CA ASN A 75 0.25 3.04 8.84
C ASN A 75 0.16 1.73 9.64
N ALA A 76 -0.90 0.95 9.47
CA ALA A 76 -1.02 -0.38 10.07
C ALA A 76 0.02 -1.36 9.51
N GLU A 77 0.26 -1.35 8.21
CA GLU A 77 1.31 -2.15 7.58
C GLU A 77 2.71 -1.76 8.12
N LEU A 78 3.00 -0.47 8.22
CA LEU A 78 4.26 0.01 8.81
C LEU A 78 4.39 -0.42 10.27
N TYR A 79 3.28 -0.38 11.04
CA TYR A 79 3.26 -0.83 12.42
C TYR A 79 3.60 -2.32 12.52
N ILE A 80 2.89 -3.18 11.79
CA ILE A 80 3.10 -4.63 11.83
C ILE A 80 4.52 -4.99 11.33
N ILE A 81 4.98 -4.38 10.24
CA ILE A 81 6.27 -4.70 9.64
C ILE A 81 7.44 -4.25 10.54
N TRP A 82 7.36 -3.09 11.17
CA TRP A 82 8.50 -2.48 11.85
C TRP A 82 8.40 -2.43 13.36
N LEU A 83 7.21 -2.34 13.96
CA LEU A 83 7.03 -2.17 15.40
C LEU A 83 6.61 -3.46 16.10
N GLU A 84 5.83 -4.31 15.44
CA GLU A 84 5.46 -5.59 15.99
C GLU A 84 6.70 -6.49 16.07
N ASP A 85 7.00 -6.99 17.30
CA ASP A 85 8.31 -7.59 17.60
C ASP A 85 8.57 -8.92 16.91
N SER A 86 7.56 -9.78 16.77
CA SER A 86 7.72 -11.08 16.09
C SER A 86 8.00 -10.90 14.61
N THR A 87 7.21 -10.08 13.92
CA THR A 87 7.40 -9.77 12.51
C THR A 87 8.75 -9.09 12.24
N TYR A 88 9.10 -8.11 13.09
CA TYR A 88 10.38 -7.44 12.95
C TYR A 88 11.57 -8.40 13.10
N SER A 89 11.57 -9.22 14.15
CA SER A 89 12.72 -10.10 14.45
C SER A 89 12.87 -11.25 13.46
N GLU A 90 11.75 -11.86 13.06
CA GLU A 90 11.78 -13.07 12.24
C GLU A 90 11.84 -12.79 10.74
N VAL A 91 11.21 -11.70 10.28
CA VAL A 91 11.07 -11.39 8.84
C VAL A 91 11.78 -10.10 8.47
N THR A 92 11.33 -8.96 9.02
CA THR A 92 11.71 -7.63 8.52
C THR A 92 13.21 -7.38 8.61
N ARG A 93 13.80 -7.62 9.78
CA ARG A 93 15.24 -7.40 10.03
C ARG A 93 16.09 -8.22 9.06
N ARG A 94 15.71 -9.48 8.80
CA ARG A 94 16.45 -10.36 7.90
C ARG A 94 16.32 -9.91 6.45
N ARG A 95 15.09 -9.65 5.97
CA ARG A 95 14.83 -9.22 4.60
C ARG A 95 15.50 -7.88 4.29
N TYR A 96 15.29 -6.88 5.13
CA TYR A 96 15.89 -5.56 4.95
C TYR A 96 17.41 -5.58 5.04
N GLY A 97 17.97 -6.41 5.93
CA GLY A 97 19.41 -6.57 6.09
C GLY A 97 20.10 -7.39 4.98
N SER A 98 19.36 -8.25 4.26
CA SER A 98 19.93 -9.24 3.35
C SER A 98 20.77 -8.66 2.20
N VAL A 99 20.52 -7.42 1.82
CA VAL A 99 21.23 -6.74 0.72
C VAL A 99 22.50 -6.01 1.18
N TYR A 100 22.80 -6.03 2.47
CA TYR A 100 23.97 -5.36 3.06
C TYR A 100 24.97 -6.34 3.63
N LEU A 101 26.25 -5.99 3.53
CA LEU A 101 27.32 -6.73 4.20
C LEU A 101 27.39 -6.38 5.69
N TRP A 102 27.96 -7.29 6.46
CA TRP A 102 28.29 -6.99 7.86
C TRP A 102 29.25 -5.80 7.97
N PRO A 103 29.07 -4.85 8.92
CA PRO A 103 28.06 -4.82 9.98
C PRO A 103 26.77 -4.09 9.60
N LEU A 104 26.65 -3.54 8.37
CA LEU A 104 25.50 -2.73 7.93
C LEU A 104 24.19 -3.49 7.97
N ASN A 105 24.20 -4.82 7.68
CA ASN A 105 23.03 -5.66 7.78
C ASN A 105 22.40 -5.77 9.18
N GLN A 106 23.13 -5.35 10.22
CA GLN A 106 22.63 -5.29 11.60
C GLN A 106 22.24 -3.85 11.99
N ILE A 107 22.97 -2.87 11.50
CA ILE A 107 22.81 -1.46 11.87
C ILE A 107 21.60 -0.84 11.13
N LEU A 108 21.54 -1.02 9.81
CA LEU A 108 20.55 -0.32 8.98
C LEU A 108 19.10 -0.71 9.30
N PRO A 109 18.75 -1.99 9.53
CA PRO A 109 17.39 -2.35 9.95
C PRO A 109 16.98 -1.65 11.26
N THR A 110 17.92 -1.54 12.21
CA THR A 110 17.65 -0.87 13.49
C THR A 110 17.44 0.64 13.33
N LEU A 111 18.23 1.27 12.47
CA LEU A 111 18.06 2.70 12.14
C LEU A 111 16.73 2.94 11.44
N LYS A 112 16.36 2.09 10.48
CA LYS A 112 15.08 2.18 9.79
C LYS A 112 13.90 1.97 10.73
N ARG A 113 13.98 0.99 11.62
CA ARG A 113 12.96 0.80 12.67
C ARG A 113 12.77 2.07 13.52
N ARG A 114 13.85 2.74 13.92
CA ARG A 114 13.77 4.00 14.67
C ARG A 114 13.14 5.14 13.87
N GLU A 115 13.47 5.23 12.57
CA GLU A 115 12.87 6.20 11.66
C GLU A 115 11.36 5.99 11.56
N VAL A 116 10.91 4.76 11.27
CA VAL A 116 9.48 4.41 11.17
C VAL A 116 8.78 4.61 12.51
N SER A 117 9.41 4.22 13.64
CA SER A 117 8.86 4.45 14.97
C SER A 117 8.62 5.94 15.27
N ARG A 118 9.53 6.82 14.84
CA ARG A 118 9.36 8.29 14.99
C ARG A 118 8.24 8.81 14.10
N HIS A 119 8.15 8.30 12.86
CA HIS A 119 7.07 8.65 11.94
C HIS A 119 5.70 8.26 12.52
N LEU A 120 5.55 7.02 12.97
CA LEU A 120 4.30 6.53 13.56
C LEU A 120 3.96 7.23 14.89
N ALA A 121 4.98 7.62 15.68
CA ALA A 121 4.75 8.41 16.89
C ALA A 121 4.17 9.80 16.57
N ALA A 122 4.68 10.46 15.53
CA ALA A 122 4.15 11.76 15.09
C ALA A 122 2.69 11.70 14.64
N LEU A 123 2.24 10.53 14.18
CA LEU A 123 0.86 10.26 13.75
C LEU A 123 -0.02 9.64 14.87
N GLY A 124 0.53 9.44 16.08
CA GLY A 124 -0.18 8.81 17.19
C GLY A 124 -0.44 7.30 17.02
N TRP A 125 0.25 6.65 16.08
CA TRP A 125 0.11 5.21 15.83
C TRP A 125 1.00 4.36 16.71
N LYS A 126 2.14 4.85 17.13
CA LYS A 126 3.10 4.09 17.94
C LYS A 126 2.54 3.66 19.30
N GLU A 127 1.72 4.49 19.91
CA GLU A 127 1.12 4.28 21.23
C GLU A 127 -0.12 3.36 21.18
N LYS A 128 -0.59 2.99 19.99
CA LYS A 128 -1.72 2.05 19.83
C LYS A 128 -1.31 0.65 20.26
N SER A 129 -2.22 -0.07 20.93
CA SER A 129 -2.09 -1.51 21.10
C SER A 129 -2.34 -2.25 19.78
N LEU A 130 -1.91 -3.51 19.67
CA LEU A 130 -2.22 -4.36 18.52
C LEU A 130 -3.72 -4.45 18.27
N ASP A 131 -4.52 -4.60 19.33
CA ASP A 131 -5.98 -4.64 19.22
C ASP A 131 -6.53 -3.33 18.61
N ALA A 132 -6.04 -2.17 19.08
CA ALA A 132 -6.46 -0.88 18.55
C ALA A 132 -6.05 -0.68 17.06
N VAL A 133 -4.93 -1.24 16.64
CA VAL A 133 -4.52 -1.28 15.23
C VAL A 133 -5.47 -2.21 14.45
N ALA A 134 -5.75 -3.40 14.95
CA ALA A 134 -6.66 -4.35 14.33
C ALA A 134 -8.08 -3.77 14.17
N ASP A 135 -8.61 -3.10 15.20
CA ASP A 135 -9.92 -2.43 15.16
C ASP A 135 -9.98 -1.31 14.11
N ALA A 136 -8.92 -0.51 14.02
CA ALA A 136 -8.84 0.56 13.01
C ALA A 136 -8.84 -0.04 11.59
N VAL A 137 -8.10 -1.12 11.37
CA VAL A 137 -8.02 -1.82 10.10
C VAL A 137 -9.36 -2.50 9.76
N ASP A 138 -10.00 -3.15 10.72
CA ASP A 138 -11.30 -3.79 10.51
C ASP A 138 -12.37 -2.75 10.10
N SER A 139 -12.36 -1.58 10.75
CA SER A 139 -13.23 -0.46 10.38
C SER A 139 -12.96 0.07 8.98
N CYS A 140 -11.69 0.12 8.56
CA CYS A 140 -11.29 0.47 7.19
C CYS A 140 -11.80 -0.58 6.18
N PHE A 141 -11.58 -1.87 6.43
CA PHE A 141 -12.07 -2.94 5.56
C PHE A 141 -13.59 -2.95 5.46
N LYS A 142 -14.30 -2.71 6.56
CA LYS A 142 -15.76 -2.57 6.55
C LYS A 142 -16.21 -1.41 5.66
N SER A 143 -15.54 -0.26 5.72
CA SER A 143 -15.84 0.89 4.85
C SER A 143 -15.58 0.56 3.38
N LEU A 144 -14.42 -0.02 3.07
CA LEU A 144 -14.06 -0.45 1.71
C LEU A 144 -15.03 -1.52 1.19
N SER A 145 -15.38 -2.51 2.00
CA SER A 145 -16.33 -3.55 1.64
C SER A 145 -17.71 -2.98 1.33
N SER A 146 -18.19 -2.03 2.15
CA SER A 146 -19.46 -1.34 1.92
C SER A 146 -19.42 -0.47 0.65
N LYS A 147 -18.28 0.17 0.38
CA LYS A 147 -18.08 0.99 -0.82
C LYS A 147 -18.05 0.15 -2.09
N LEU A 148 -17.35 -0.97 -2.06
CA LEU A 148 -17.29 -1.91 -3.18
C LEU A 148 -18.66 -2.56 -3.43
N ALA A 149 -19.37 -2.93 -2.35
CA ALA A 149 -20.66 -3.62 -2.39
C ALA A 149 -20.61 -4.87 -3.32
N HIS A 150 -21.43 -4.87 -4.36
CA HIS A 150 -21.50 -5.93 -5.37
C HIS A 150 -20.86 -5.51 -6.71
N ASN A 151 -20.21 -4.35 -6.78
CA ASN A 151 -19.61 -3.85 -8.00
C ASN A 151 -18.28 -4.56 -8.31
N GLU A 152 -17.85 -4.47 -9.55
CA GLU A 152 -16.54 -4.98 -9.96
C GLU A 152 -15.40 -4.09 -9.47
N CYS A 153 -15.62 -2.77 -9.43
CA CYS A 153 -14.68 -1.75 -9.00
C CYS A 153 -15.32 -0.80 -7.98
N PHE A 154 -14.52 -0.07 -7.20
CA PHE A 154 -15.00 0.81 -6.13
C PHE A 154 -15.90 1.94 -6.60
N MET A 155 -15.72 2.41 -7.84
CA MET A 155 -16.50 3.50 -8.40
C MET A 155 -17.49 3.03 -9.50
N GLY A 156 -17.75 1.73 -9.61
CA GLY A 156 -18.68 1.11 -10.56
C GLY A 156 -18.01 0.05 -11.44
N ASP A 157 -18.19 0.14 -12.76
CA ASP A 157 -17.75 -0.90 -13.69
C ASP A 157 -16.32 -0.72 -14.22
N PHE A 158 -15.73 0.44 -13.99
CA PHE A 158 -14.39 0.77 -14.51
C PHE A 158 -13.39 0.99 -13.37
N PRO A 159 -12.15 0.49 -13.52
CA PRO A 159 -11.12 0.71 -12.52
C PRO A 159 -10.70 2.19 -12.48
N THR A 160 -10.53 2.69 -11.28
CA THR A 160 -10.05 4.04 -10.97
C THR A 160 -8.71 3.99 -10.24
N GLU A 161 -8.18 5.15 -9.89
CA GLU A 161 -6.99 5.28 -9.05
C GLU A 161 -7.19 4.63 -7.68
N LEU A 162 -8.43 4.67 -7.15
CA LEU A 162 -8.77 3.98 -5.89
C LEU A 162 -8.60 2.46 -6.01
N ASP A 163 -9.04 1.87 -7.11
CA ASP A 163 -8.90 0.43 -7.34
C ASP A 163 -7.43 0.01 -7.40
N ALA A 164 -6.59 0.82 -8.04
CA ALA A 164 -5.17 0.56 -8.13
C ALA A 164 -4.48 0.61 -6.75
N LEU A 165 -4.78 1.63 -5.93
CA LEU A 165 -4.25 1.77 -4.58
C LEU A 165 -4.77 0.66 -3.66
N ALA A 166 -6.10 0.45 -3.65
CA ALA A 166 -6.73 -0.56 -2.83
C ALA A 166 -6.18 -1.95 -3.13
N PHE A 167 -6.07 -2.32 -4.41
CA PHE A 167 -5.49 -3.60 -4.81
C PHE A 167 -4.07 -3.77 -4.25
N GLY A 168 -3.21 -2.75 -4.37
CA GLY A 168 -1.83 -2.83 -3.88
C GLY A 168 -1.76 -3.17 -2.38
N HIS A 169 -2.52 -2.48 -1.55
CA HIS A 169 -2.56 -2.73 -0.10
C HIS A 169 -3.25 -4.05 0.24
N LEU A 170 -4.46 -4.27 -0.27
CA LEU A 170 -5.26 -5.45 0.04
C LEU A 170 -4.59 -6.75 -0.41
N TYR A 171 -4.03 -6.76 -1.63
CA TYR A 171 -3.33 -7.93 -2.16
C TYR A 171 -2.07 -8.24 -1.36
N THR A 172 -1.29 -7.23 -1.01
CA THR A 172 -0.09 -7.39 -0.18
C THR A 172 -0.43 -7.96 1.20
N ILE A 173 -1.49 -7.45 1.85
CA ILE A 173 -1.95 -7.97 3.14
C ILE A 173 -2.38 -9.44 3.05
N LEU A 174 -3.06 -9.83 1.97
CA LEU A 174 -3.54 -11.22 1.79
C LEU A 174 -2.43 -12.22 1.48
N THR A 175 -1.44 -11.81 0.72
CA THR A 175 -0.44 -12.73 0.14
C THR A 175 0.89 -12.74 0.88
N THR A 176 1.15 -11.75 1.74
CA THR A 176 2.38 -11.71 2.52
C THR A 176 2.24 -12.56 3.78
N GLU A 177 3.01 -13.63 3.85
CA GLU A 177 3.10 -14.46 5.06
C GLU A 177 3.96 -13.78 6.10
N LEU A 178 3.35 -13.40 7.23
CA LEU A 178 4.00 -12.79 8.38
C LEU A 178 3.71 -13.61 9.64
N PRO A 179 4.57 -13.57 10.68
CA PRO A 179 4.26 -14.18 11.98
C PRO A 179 2.96 -13.64 12.57
N ASN A 180 2.72 -12.34 12.46
CA ASN A 180 1.43 -11.74 12.81
C ASN A 180 0.53 -11.67 11.57
N MET A 181 -0.58 -12.42 11.59
CA MET A 181 -1.56 -12.51 10.51
C MET A 181 -2.85 -11.75 10.79
N ASP A 182 -2.89 -10.86 11.78
CA ASP A 182 -4.12 -10.20 12.22
C ASP A 182 -4.77 -9.39 11.10
N LEU A 183 -3.98 -8.66 10.31
CA LEU A 183 -4.50 -7.89 9.18
C LEU A 183 -5.12 -8.81 8.10
N ALA A 184 -4.42 -9.88 7.74
CA ALA A 184 -4.91 -10.83 6.75
C ALA A 184 -6.17 -11.56 7.24
N ASN A 185 -6.21 -11.95 8.52
CA ASN A 185 -7.36 -12.61 9.12
C ASN A 185 -8.58 -11.67 9.21
N SER A 186 -8.35 -10.39 9.52
CA SER A 186 -9.43 -9.40 9.50
C SER A 186 -9.97 -9.19 8.08
N MET A 187 -9.09 -9.09 7.08
CA MET A 187 -9.53 -8.91 5.69
C MET A 187 -10.34 -10.11 5.16
N ARG A 188 -10.00 -11.34 5.56
CA ARG A 188 -10.73 -12.56 5.16
C ARG A 188 -12.19 -12.59 5.63
N LYS A 189 -12.59 -11.74 6.58
CA LYS A 189 -13.99 -11.56 6.98
C LYS A 189 -14.83 -10.86 5.91
N TYR A 190 -14.19 -10.25 4.90
CA TYR A 190 -14.82 -9.47 3.83
C TYR A 190 -14.61 -10.15 2.46
N PRO A 191 -15.46 -11.13 2.08
CA PRO A 191 -15.27 -11.93 0.87
C PRO A 191 -15.22 -11.09 -0.41
N ASN A 192 -16.03 -10.02 -0.50
CA ASN A 192 -16.03 -9.15 -1.68
C ASN A 192 -14.69 -8.44 -1.92
N LEU A 193 -13.95 -8.07 -0.86
CA LEU A 193 -12.60 -7.52 -0.99
C LEU A 193 -11.59 -8.59 -1.45
N THR A 194 -11.73 -9.81 -0.95
CA THR A 194 -10.90 -10.95 -1.37
C THR A 194 -11.14 -11.30 -2.84
N ASP A 195 -12.42 -11.33 -3.25
CA ASP A 195 -12.81 -11.59 -4.64
C ASP A 195 -12.38 -10.45 -5.58
N PHE A 196 -12.44 -9.20 -5.12
CA PHE A 196 -11.88 -8.06 -5.84
C PHE A 196 -10.38 -8.26 -6.12
N CYS A 197 -9.59 -8.61 -5.10
CA CYS A 197 -8.15 -8.87 -5.29
C CYS A 197 -7.92 -9.99 -6.30
N ARG A 198 -8.66 -11.08 -6.22
CA ARG A 198 -8.54 -12.21 -7.17
C ARG A 198 -8.86 -11.80 -8.60
N ARG A 199 -9.94 -11.03 -8.83
CA ARG A 199 -10.32 -10.54 -10.16
C ARG A 199 -9.25 -9.64 -10.77
N ILE A 200 -8.73 -8.68 -9.99
CA ILE A 200 -7.69 -7.77 -10.45
C ILE A 200 -6.40 -8.52 -10.77
N ASP A 201 -5.99 -9.45 -9.91
CA ASP A 201 -4.80 -10.28 -10.13
C ASP A 201 -4.91 -11.10 -11.42
N GLN A 202 -6.01 -11.81 -11.61
CA GLN A 202 -6.27 -12.59 -12.81
C GLN A 202 -6.30 -11.74 -14.08
N LYS A 203 -6.92 -10.57 -14.01
CA LYS A 203 -7.10 -9.70 -15.18
C LYS A 203 -5.82 -9.01 -15.63
N TYR A 204 -4.94 -8.59 -14.69
CA TYR A 204 -3.83 -7.70 -15.00
C TYR A 204 -2.43 -8.28 -14.73
N PHE A 205 -2.32 -9.36 -13.96
CA PHE A 205 -1.01 -9.92 -13.56
C PHE A 205 -0.83 -11.39 -13.94
N THR A 206 -1.88 -12.21 -13.94
CA THR A 206 -1.79 -13.64 -14.22
C THR A 206 -2.07 -13.98 -15.70
N ALA A 207 -2.57 -13.04 -16.50
CA ALA A 207 -2.93 -13.25 -17.90
C ALA A 207 -1.76 -13.11 -18.90
N ASN A 208 -0.49 -13.06 -18.41
CA ASN A 208 0.72 -12.99 -19.27
C ASN A 208 1.58 -14.23 -19.11
#